data_40c536504251a8300804eb8642c3a296
#
_entry.id   40c536504251a8300804eb8642c3a296
#
_cell.length_a   1.000
_cell.length_b   1.000
_cell.length_c   1.000
_cell.angle_alpha   90.00
_cell.angle_beta   90.00
_cell.angle_gamma   90.00
#
_symmetry.space_group_name_H-M   'P 1'
#
loop_
_entity.id
_entity.type
_entity.pdbx_description
1 polymer ?
#
loop_
_entity_poly.entity_id
_entity_poly.type
_entity_poly.pdbx_seq_one_letter_code
_entity_poly.pdbx_strand_id
1 'polypeptide(L)'
;MKIPVVEIYFATCQNEQFAGEYRGIRQGTCFAHNYYNTLSKLKVTQQTDAVLMPAAESGSCGAEAALRGWTDESAKICYEEGVMASFRQYGILQSDAYLESNLLPADFVDTYDMENDITARCQVSPRWLE
;
A
#
# COMPACT_ATOMS: atom_id res chain seq x y z
N MET A 1 0.71 14.06 -0.29
CA MET A 1 1.55 13.47 0.77
C MET A 1 2.13 12.18 0.23
N LYS A 2 3.45 11.96 0.31
CA LYS A 2 4.05 10.67 -0.07
C LYS A 2 3.76 9.65 1.03
N ILE A 3 3.38 8.44 0.67
CA ILE A 3 3.26 7.33 1.63
C ILE A 3 4.69 6.92 2.01
N PRO A 4 5.14 7.16 3.26
CA PRO A 4 6.54 6.97 3.63
C PRO A 4 7.02 5.52 3.48
N VAL A 5 6.09 4.54 3.54
CA VAL A 5 6.39 3.11 3.41
C VAL A 5 6.89 2.74 2.00
N VAL A 6 6.48 3.46 0.95
CA VAL A 6 6.94 3.20 -0.43
C VAL A 6 8.46 3.35 -0.55
N GLU A 7 9.04 4.34 0.13
CA GLU A 7 10.49 4.59 0.10
C GLU A 7 11.31 3.49 0.78
N ILE A 8 10.69 2.71 1.66
CA ILE A 8 11.35 1.58 2.33
C ILE A 8 11.48 0.40 1.38
N TYR A 9 10.40 0.08 0.65
CA TYR A 9 10.36 -1.08 -0.23
C TYR A 9 10.97 -0.84 -1.61
N PHE A 10 10.86 0.38 -2.14
CA PHE A 10 11.22 0.67 -3.52
C PHE A 10 12.21 1.82 -3.62
N ALA A 11 13.17 1.68 -4.52
CA ALA A 11 13.96 2.78 -5.03
C ALA A 11 13.23 3.44 -6.20
N THR A 12 13.38 4.75 -6.35
CA THR A 12 12.89 5.47 -7.51
C THR A 12 13.54 4.95 -8.79
N CYS A 13 12.89 5.19 -9.91
CA CYS A 13 13.42 4.86 -11.21
C CYS A 13 14.77 5.57 -11.43
N GLN A 14 15.76 4.84 -11.99
CA GLN A 14 17.10 5.34 -12.26
C GLN A 14 17.29 5.78 -13.71
N ASN A 15 16.30 5.52 -14.56
CA ASN A 15 16.34 5.96 -15.96
C ASN A 15 16.22 7.49 -16.02
N GLU A 16 17.05 8.14 -16.86
CA GLU A 16 17.10 9.61 -16.97
C GLU A 16 15.73 10.23 -17.28
N GLN A 17 14.92 9.57 -18.11
CA GLN A 17 13.60 10.06 -18.50
C GLN A 17 12.59 10.09 -17.35
N PHE A 18 12.74 9.20 -16.36
CA PHE A 18 11.80 9.01 -15.25
C PHE A 18 12.49 9.08 -13.88
N ALA A 19 13.62 9.74 -13.81
CA ALA A 19 14.43 9.84 -12.60
C ALA A 19 13.63 10.44 -11.44
N GLY A 20 13.64 9.76 -10.30
CA GLY A 20 12.93 10.21 -9.10
C GLY A 20 11.46 9.79 -9.01
N GLU A 21 10.89 9.18 -10.04
CA GLU A 21 9.52 8.66 -10.02
C GLU A 21 9.45 7.22 -9.48
N TYR A 22 8.29 6.89 -8.88
CA TYR A 22 7.92 5.50 -8.58
C TYR A 22 7.06 4.96 -9.71
N ARG A 23 7.53 3.89 -10.35
CA ARG A 23 6.83 3.28 -11.49
C ARG A 23 6.71 1.79 -11.30
N GLY A 24 5.49 1.30 -11.41
CA GLY A 24 5.15 -0.11 -11.41
C GLY A 24 4.97 -0.65 -12.83
N ILE A 25 4.71 -1.94 -12.91
CA ILE A 25 4.39 -2.66 -14.14
C ILE A 25 2.97 -3.21 -14.02
N ARG A 26 2.23 -3.20 -15.13
CA ARG A 26 0.94 -3.87 -15.20
C ARG A 26 1.14 -5.38 -15.08
N GLN A 27 0.34 -6.02 -14.24
CA GLN A 27 0.37 -7.46 -14.09
C GLN A 27 -0.04 -8.16 -15.41
N GLY A 28 0.66 -9.24 -15.73
CA GLY A 28 0.38 -10.03 -16.93
C GLY A 28 0.96 -9.47 -18.23
N THR A 29 1.69 -8.35 -18.20
CA THR A 29 2.34 -7.80 -19.40
C THR A 29 3.72 -8.38 -19.60
N CYS A 30 4.08 -8.59 -20.85
CA CYS A 30 5.41 -9.03 -21.27
C CYS A 30 6.11 -7.87 -21.97
N PHE A 31 7.20 -7.37 -21.39
CA PHE A 31 7.96 -6.24 -21.93
C PHE A 31 9.36 -6.68 -22.40
N ALA A 32 9.91 -5.91 -23.33
CA ALA A 32 11.30 -6.07 -23.71
C ALA A 32 12.24 -5.79 -22.51
N HIS A 33 13.39 -6.47 -22.47
CA HIS A 33 14.33 -6.41 -21.33
C HIS A 33 14.73 -4.98 -20.94
N ASN A 34 14.94 -4.10 -21.88
CA ASN A 34 15.30 -2.70 -21.64
C ASN A 34 14.21 -1.88 -20.97
N TYR A 35 12.94 -2.31 -21.06
CA TYR A 35 11.83 -1.63 -20.38
C TYR A 35 11.94 -1.70 -18.84
N TYR A 36 12.51 -2.78 -18.30
CA TYR A 36 12.69 -2.94 -16.85
C TYR A 36 13.58 -1.85 -16.22
N ASN A 37 14.42 -1.19 -17.00
CA ASN A 37 15.22 -0.06 -16.54
C ASN A 37 14.38 1.20 -16.27
N THR A 38 13.14 1.25 -16.75
CA THR A 38 12.21 2.36 -16.54
C THR A 38 11.31 2.17 -15.32
N LEU A 39 11.49 1.09 -14.58
CA LEU A 39 10.68 0.73 -13.42
C LEU A 39 11.43 0.99 -12.11
N SER A 40 10.65 1.15 -11.03
CA SER A 40 11.20 1.18 -9.67
C SER A 40 11.82 -0.16 -9.30
N LYS A 41 12.92 -0.12 -8.58
CA LYS A 41 13.60 -1.33 -8.12
C LYS A 41 13.19 -1.65 -6.69
N LEU A 42 12.95 -2.92 -6.42
CA LEU A 42 12.71 -3.41 -5.08
C LEU A 42 14.01 -3.36 -4.27
N LYS A 43 13.94 -2.81 -3.06
CA LYS A 43 15.06 -2.74 -2.10
C LYS A 43 15.14 -4.01 -1.25
N VAL A 44 15.27 -5.16 -1.89
CA VAL A 44 15.41 -6.46 -1.20
C VAL A 44 16.78 -7.02 -1.49
N THR A 45 17.45 -7.49 -0.46
CA THR A 45 18.76 -8.15 -0.53
C THR A 45 18.62 -9.59 -0.04
N GLN A 46 19.69 -10.37 -0.18
CA GLN A 46 19.74 -11.75 0.36
C GLN A 46 19.66 -11.80 1.90
N GLN A 47 19.99 -10.68 2.58
CA GLN A 47 19.93 -10.54 4.03
C GLN A 47 18.61 -9.91 4.52
N THR A 48 17.69 -9.59 3.62
CA THR A 48 16.39 -9.04 4.02
C THR A 48 15.54 -10.12 4.65
N ASP A 49 15.05 -9.86 5.86
CA ASP A 49 14.20 -10.80 6.60
C ASP A 49 12.91 -11.08 5.83
N ALA A 50 12.52 -12.34 5.77
CA ALA A 50 11.24 -12.76 5.24
C ALA A 50 10.16 -12.61 6.32
N VAL A 51 9.31 -11.60 6.20
CA VAL A 51 8.17 -11.41 7.09
C VAL A 51 7.03 -12.30 6.62
N LEU A 52 6.65 -13.29 7.43
CA LEU A 52 5.57 -14.23 7.09
C LEU A 52 4.19 -13.68 7.43
N MET A 53 4.04 -13.05 8.60
CA MET A 53 2.78 -12.48 9.08
C MET A 53 3.07 -11.26 9.94
N PRO A 54 2.95 -10.05 9.39
CA PRO A 54 3.16 -8.83 10.17
C PRO A 54 1.96 -8.56 11.09
N ALA A 55 2.20 -7.91 12.23
CA ALA A 55 1.14 -7.52 13.16
C ALA A 55 0.09 -6.59 12.49
N ALA A 56 0.48 -5.83 11.49
CA ALA A 56 -0.41 -5.01 10.69
C ALA A 56 -1.50 -5.83 9.96
N GLU A 57 -1.14 -7.02 9.48
CA GLU A 57 -2.08 -7.93 8.81
C GLU A 57 -3.13 -8.43 9.80
N SER A 58 -2.73 -8.79 11.04
CA SER A 58 -3.66 -9.18 12.09
C SER A 58 -4.67 -8.07 12.42
N GLY A 59 -4.21 -6.82 12.50
CA GLY A 59 -5.09 -5.65 12.70
C GLY A 59 -6.10 -5.48 11.55
N SER A 60 -5.65 -5.64 10.32
CA SER A 60 -6.53 -5.55 9.14
C SER A 60 -7.57 -6.68 9.11
N CYS A 61 -7.16 -7.91 9.43
CA CYS A 61 -8.09 -9.05 9.56
C CYS A 61 -9.10 -8.84 10.68
N GLY A 62 -8.68 -8.28 11.84
CA GLY A 62 -9.57 -7.93 12.94
C GLY A 62 -10.60 -6.88 12.52
N ALA A 63 -10.17 -5.86 11.79
CA ALA A 63 -11.07 -4.84 11.25
C ALA A 63 -12.12 -5.43 10.30
N GLU A 64 -11.70 -6.33 9.39
CA GLU A 64 -12.63 -7.02 8.49
C GLU A 64 -13.60 -7.93 9.26
N ALA A 65 -13.13 -8.68 10.25
CA ALA A 65 -13.97 -9.54 11.09
C ALA A 65 -15.03 -8.73 11.83
N ALA A 66 -14.66 -7.57 12.38
CA ALA A 66 -15.59 -6.66 13.06
C ALA A 66 -16.63 -6.10 12.09
N LEU A 67 -16.24 -5.71 10.87
CA LEU A 67 -17.18 -5.26 9.84
C LEU A 67 -18.19 -6.31 9.43
N ARG A 68 -17.76 -7.57 9.42
CA ARG A 68 -18.62 -8.70 9.09
C ARG A 68 -19.50 -9.16 10.27
N GLY A 69 -19.37 -8.51 11.45
CA GLY A 69 -20.09 -8.89 12.66
C GLY A 69 -19.65 -10.23 13.26
N TRP A 70 -18.41 -10.65 13.00
CA TRP A 70 -17.85 -11.88 13.54
C TRP A 70 -17.19 -11.69 14.92
N THR A 71 -16.97 -10.44 15.32
CA THR A 71 -16.45 -10.03 16.62
C THR A 71 -17.14 -8.75 17.05
N ASP A 72 -17.21 -8.52 18.37
CA ASP A 72 -17.76 -7.31 18.98
C ASP A 72 -16.75 -6.16 19.06
N GLU A 73 -15.55 -6.34 18.52
CA GLU A 73 -14.51 -5.32 18.50
C GLU A 73 -14.87 -4.16 17.55
N SER A 74 -14.26 -3.01 17.79
CA SER A 74 -14.41 -1.88 16.88
C SER A 74 -13.52 -2.04 15.66
N ALA A 75 -14.10 -2.12 14.47
CA ALA A 75 -13.40 -2.21 13.22
C ALA A 75 -12.41 -1.03 13.03
N LYS A 76 -12.81 0.18 13.48
CA LYS A 76 -11.95 1.36 13.44
C LYS A 76 -10.69 1.17 14.29
N ILE A 77 -10.85 0.72 15.54
CA ILE A 77 -9.71 0.52 16.45
C ILE A 77 -8.76 -0.53 15.89
N CYS A 78 -9.27 -1.67 15.43
CA CYS A 78 -8.45 -2.72 14.82
C CYS A 78 -7.67 -2.22 13.61
N TYR A 79 -8.29 -1.40 12.75
CA TYR A 79 -7.64 -0.81 11.60
C TYR A 79 -6.53 0.17 12.00
N GLU A 80 -6.82 1.10 12.92
CA GLU A 80 -5.85 2.08 13.41
C GLU A 80 -4.64 1.39 14.07
N GLU A 81 -4.88 0.37 14.87
CA GLU A 81 -3.81 -0.45 15.47
C GLU A 81 -2.98 -1.18 14.41
N GLY A 82 -3.61 -1.72 13.37
CA GLY A 82 -2.93 -2.33 12.23
C GLY A 82 -2.02 -1.35 11.49
N VAL A 83 -2.51 -0.15 11.23
CA VAL A 83 -1.73 0.93 10.61
C VAL A 83 -0.55 1.33 11.50
N MET A 84 -0.79 1.55 12.79
CA MET A 84 0.27 1.88 13.75
C MET A 84 1.33 0.78 13.85
N ALA A 85 0.91 -0.49 13.83
CA ALA A 85 1.83 -1.63 13.85
C ALA A 85 2.72 -1.64 12.59
N SER A 86 2.14 -1.36 11.40
CA SER A 86 2.89 -1.23 10.16
C SER A 86 3.95 -0.13 10.23
N PHE A 87 3.57 1.05 10.70
CA PHE A 87 4.49 2.18 10.83
C PHE A 87 5.61 1.89 11.82
N ARG A 88 5.30 1.28 12.97
CA ARG A 88 6.30 0.87 13.98
C ARG A 88 7.29 -0.14 13.43
N GLN A 89 6.83 -1.12 12.65
CA GLN A 89 7.69 -2.14 12.02
C GLN A 89 8.80 -1.51 11.18
N TYR A 90 8.52 -0.36 10.54
CA TYR A 90 9.48 0.35 9.70
C TYR A 90 10.11 1.57 10.37
N GLY A 91 9.89 1.77 11.67
CA GLY A 91 10.47 2.90 12.41
C GLY A 91 9.92 4.27 12.00
N ILE A 92 8.72 4.31 11.43
CA ILE A 92 8.06 5.55 11.01
C ILE A 92 7.17 6.05 12.14
N LEU A 93 7.37 7.30 12.58
CA LEU A 93 6.66 7.91 13.71
C LEU A 93 5.38 8.68 13.33
N GLN A 94 5.05 8.76 12.04
CA GLN A 94 3.99 9.64 11.52
C GLN A 94 2.68 8.89 11.21
N SER A 95 2.35 7.88 12.00
CA SER A 95 1.09 7.13 11.85
C SER A 95 -0.14 8.02 12.00
N ASP A 96 -0.12 8.95 12.96
CA ASP A 96 -1.27 9.82 13.26
C ASP A 96 -1.58 10.74 12.07
N ALA A 97 -0.55 11.36 11.48
CA ALA A 97 -0.72 12.19 10.29
C ALA A 97 -1.28 11.42 9.08
N TYR A 98 -1.01 10.10 8.99
CA TYR A 98 -1.60 9.24 7.97
C TYR A 98 -3.07 8.94 8.28
N LEU A 99 -3.39 8.60 9.53
CA LEU A 99 -4.76 8.29 9.97
C LEU A 99 -5.70 9.51 9.88
N GLU A 100 -5.17 10.72 10.13
CA GLU A 100 -5.89 11.98 9.96
C GLU A 100 -6.00 12.44 8.50
N SER A 101 -5.26 11.81 7.59
CA SER A 101 -5.27 12.18 6.18
C SER A 101 -6.57 11.77 5.51
N ASN A 102 -7.04 12.61 4.57
CA ASN A 102 -8.19 12.30 3.70
C ASN A 102 -7.77 11.49 2.46
N LEU A 103 -6.70 10.70 2.57
CA LEU A 103 -6.25 9.85 1.47
C LEU A 103 -7.25 8.73 1.24
N LEU A 104 -7.79 8.68 0.04
CA LEU A 104 -8.64 7.59 -0.44
C LEU A 104 -7.80 6.64 -1.30
N PRO A 105 -8.19 5.36 -1.40
CA PRO A 105 -7.63 4.46 -2.40
C PRO A 105 -7.73 5.09 -3.78
N ALA A 106 -6.67 5.00 -4.57
CA ALA A 106 -6.67 5.48 -5.94
C ALA A 106 -7.46 4.54 -6.84
N ASP A 107 -8.20 5.09 -7.79
CA ASP A 107 -8.78 4.32 -8.86
C ASP A 107 -7.66 3.69 -9.69
N PHE A 108 -7.90 2.49 -10.17
CA PHE A 108 -7.02 1.89 -11.16
C PHE A 108 -7.47 2.34 -12.55
N VAL A 109 -6.60 3.06 -13.24
CA VAL A 109 -6.81 3.47 -14.63
C VAL A 109 -5.88 2.65 -15.51
N ASP A 110 -6.45 1.82 -16.36
CA ASP A 110 -5.69 1.07 -17.36
C ASP A 110 -5.42 1.98 -18.57
N THR A 111 -4.17 2.43 -18.72
CA THR A 111 -3.77 3.31 -19.82
C THR A 111 -3.80 2.64 -21.20
N TYR A 112 -3.98 1.32 -21.26
CA TYR A 112 -4.02 0.55 -22.50
C TYR A 112 -5.41 0.10 -22.87
N ASP A 113 -6.26 -0.15 -21.87
CA ASP A 113 -7.61 -0.68 -22.07
C ASP A 113 -8.53 -0.16 -20.95
N MET A 114 -9.28 0.89 -21.27
CA MET A 114 -10.17 1.55 -20.30
C MET A 114 -11.34 0.66 -19.84
N GLU A 115 -11.62 -0.46 -20.52
CA GLU A 115 -12.63 -1.45 -20.07
C GLU A 115 -12.19 -2.14 -18.77
N ASN A 116 -10.90 -2.12 -18.46
CA ASN A 116 -10.34 -2.66 -17.24
C ASN A 116 -10.20 -1.63 -16.09
N ASP A 117 -10.67 -0.42 -16.27
CA ASP A 117 -10.65 0.58 -15.22
C ASP A 117 -11.47 0.11 -14.01
N ILE A 118 -10.90 0.23 -12.83
CA ILE A 118 -11.53 -0.18 -11.58
C ILE A 118 -11.62 1.05 -10.67
N THR A 119 -12.85 1.45 -10.38
CA THR A 119 -13.09 2.46 -9.33
C THR A 119 -12.79 1.85 -7.98
N ALA A 120 -11.92 2.46 -7.21
CA ALA A 120 -11.58 2.00 -5.88
C ALA A 120 -12.81 2.04 -4.98
N ARG A 121 -13.28 0.86 -4.59
CA ARG A 121 -14.34 0.70 -3.59
C ARG A 121 -13.71 0.31 -2.27
N CYS A 122 -13.42 1.29 -1.45
CA CYS A 122 -13.01 1.01 -0.08
C CYS A 122 -14.25 0.81 0.78
N GLN A 123 -14.51 -0.43 1.22
CA GLN A 123 -15.49 -0.69 2.28
C GLN A 123 -14.94 -0.25 3.63
N VAL A 124 -13.65 0.04 3.69
CA VAL A 124 -12.86 0.41 4.86
C VAL A 124 -12.29 1.81 4.61
N SER A 125 -13.16 2.81 4.61
CA SER A 125 -12.76 4.21 4.53
C SER A 125 -12.50 4.76 5.94
N PRO A 126 -11.56 5.71 6.14
CA PRO A 126 -11.52 6.51 7.36
C PRO A 126 -12.85 7.25 7.65
N ARG A 127 -13.77 7.29 6.71
CA ARG A 127 -15.16 7.77 6.87
C ARG A 127 -16.13 6.72 7.42
N TRP A 128 -15.67 5.88 8.32
CA TRP A 128 -16.53 4.92 9.06
C TRP A 128 -17.55 5.58 10.00
N LEU A 129 -17.60 6.88 10.03
CA LEU A 129 -18.21 7.67 11.10
C LEU A 129 -19.43 8.49 10.66
N GLU A 130 -20.04 8.20 9.50
CA GLU A 130 -21.34 8.78 9.14
C GLU A 130 -22.45 7.76 9.18
#